data_bc5f1099ab9a6e96bc6dd150fa8df717
#
_entry.id   bc5f1099ab9a6e96bc6dd150fa8df717
#
_cell.length_a   1.000
_cell.length_b   1.000
_cell.length_c   1.000
_cell.angle_alpha   90.00
_cell.angle_beta   90.00
_cell.angle_gamma   90.00
#
_symmetry.space_group_name_H-M   'P 1'
#
loop_
_entity.id
_entity.type
_entity.pdbx_description
1 polymer ?
#
loop_
_entity_poly.entity_id
_entity_poly.type
_entity_poly.pdbx_seq_one_letter_code
_entity_poly.pdbx_strand_id
1 'polypeptide(L)'
;QEPSLPQSSESPASFNACSINTTQMGNLSYWLYIPSNPTEDMPLIVYLHGGSEKGDDLELVTAADGFPQYLQNGELGDVRSYVIIPQLPSSEKSWESISDAICELIDTTAETYAIDRNNISLTGHSMGGTGVWHLACMYPTLFARIAPLSGSIRCTPETLSKLKNAHIWAFVGSADSIVAPEASEKIVAALKNAGSDAEITVFDEADHFSVPRLAY
;
A
#
# COMPACT_ATOMS: atom_id res chain seq x y z
N GLN A 1 27.04 1.13 -45.22
CA GLN A 1 26.89 0.69 -43.82
C GLN A 1 25.99 1.70 -43.12
N GLU A 2 24.78 1.28 -42.82
CA GLU A 2 23.88 2.08 -41.96
C GLU A 2 24.47 2.08 -40.53
N PRO A 3 24.45 3.24 -39.86
CA PRO A 3 24.87 3.30 -38.45
C PRO A 3 23.84 2.53 -37.62
N SER A 4 24.28 1.45 -36.97
CA SER A 4 23.47 0.77 -35.93
C SER A 4 23.22 1.76 -34.80
N LEU A 5 21.94 2.05 -34.53
CA LEU A 5 21.52 2.79 -33.34
C LEU A 5 22.06 2.08 -32.09
N PRO A 6 22.57 2.82 -31.10
CA PRO A 6 22.96 2.22 -29.84
C PRO A 6 21.74 1.52 -29.24
N GLN A 7 21.88 0.22 -28.94
CA GLN A 7 20.90 -0.50 -28.15
C GLN A 7 20.89 0.17 -26.77
N SER A 8 19.78 0.81 -26.43
CA SER A 8 19.53 1.24 -25.07
C SER A 8 19.62 -0.02 -24.18
N SER A 9 20.53 -0.02 -23.23
CA SER A 9 20.61 -1.08 -22.22
C SER A 9 19.35 -0.99 -21.37
N GLU A 10 18.31 -1.77 -21.70
CA GLU A 10 17.10 -1.86 -20.91
C GLU A 10 17.45 -2.42 -19.53
N SER A 11 17.09 -1.68 -18.48
CA SER A 11 17.20 -2.17 -17.10
C SER A 11 15.92 -2.92 -16.76
N PRO A 12 15.98 -4.24 -16.49
CA PRO A 12 14.78 -4.99 -16.10
C PRO A 12 14.28 -4.53 -14.71
N ALA A 13 13.02 -4.74 -14.45
CA ALA A 13 12.47 -4.58 -13.13
C ALA A 13 13.16 -5.52 -12.13
N SER A 14 13.28 -5.10 -10.87
CA SER A 14 13.89 -5.91 -9.82
C SER A 14 13.07 -5.88 -8.53
N PHE A 15 13.12 -6.98 -7.77
CA PHE A 15 12.45 -7.16 -6.51
C PHE A 15 13.48 -7.58 -5.46
N ASN A 16 13.72 -6.74 -4.45
CA ASN A 16 14.90 -6.82 -3.60
C ASN A 16 14.51 -6.83 -2.11
N ALA A 17 15.08 -7.75 -1.33
CA ALA A 17 15.01 -7.72 0.12
C ALA A 17 15.93 -6.62 0.65
N CYS A 18 15.38 -5.73 1.46
CA CYS A 18 16.06 -4.56 2.01
C CYS A 18 15.79 -4.41 3.51
N SER A 19 16.58 -3.58 4.17
CA SER A 19 16.31 -3.14 5.52
C SER A 19 16.78 -1.70 5.74
N ILE A 20 16.13 -1.02 6.68
CA ILE A 20 16.47 0.35 7.10
C ILE A 20 16.51 0.42 8.63
N ASN A 21 17.44 1.19 9.18
CA ASN A 21 17.41 1.54 10.60
C ASN A 21 16.60 2.81 10.78
N THR A 22 15.51 2.70 11.53
CA THR A 22 14.61 3.82 11.84
C THR A 22 14.80 4.28 13.27
N THR A 23 14.48 5.55 13.54
CA THR A 23 14.59 6.13 14.90
C THR A 23 13.54 5.54 15.85
N GLN A 24 12.37 5.19 15.34
CA GLN A 24 11.27 4.68 16.15
C GLN A 24 11.50 3.25 16.65
N MET A 25 12.05 2.35 15.82
CA MET A 25 12.06 0.92 16.15
C MET A 25 13.39 0.20 15.85
N GLY A 26 14.40 0.89 15.32
CA GLY A 26 15.61 0.25 14.82
C GLY A 26 15.37 -0.39 13.45
N ASN A 27 15.79 -1.65 13.28
CA ASN A 27 15.74 -2.32 11.97
C ASN A 27 14.30 -2.62 11.51
N LEU A 28 13.95 -2.15 10.32
CA LEU A 28 12.73 -2.47 9.61
C LEU A 28 13.07 -3.16 8.29
N SER A 29 12.63 -4.40 8.10
CA SER A 29 12.80 -5.16 6.86
C SER A 29 11.66 -4.85 5.89
N TYR A 30 11.98 -4.81 4.58
CA TYR A 30 11.00 -4.54 3.54
C TYR A 30 11.43 -5.10 2.19
N TRP A 31 10.46 -5.38 1.32
CA TRP A 31 10.71 -5.60 -0.09
C TRP A 31 10.68 -4.26 -0.84
N LEU A 32 11.62 -4.10 -1.78
CA LEU A 32 11.68 -2.97 -2.70
C LEU A 32 11.55 -3.48 -4.14
N TYR A 33 10.52 -3.05 -4.83
CA TYR A 33 10.40 -3.20 -6.27
C TYR A 33 10.89 -1.93 -6.96
N ILE A 34 11.81 -2.11 -7.89
CA ILE A 34 12.32 -1.07 -8.78
C ILE A 34 11.77 -1.36 -10.18
N PRO A 35 11.03 -0.43 -10.81
CA PRO A 35 10.43 -0.65 -12.13
C PRO A 35 11.50 -0.80 -13.22
N SER A 36 11.10 -1.35 -14.37
CA SER A 36 11.95 -1.37 -15.55
C SER A 36 12.25 0.06 -16.03
N ASN A 37 13.48 0.32 -16.46
CA ASN A 37 13.91 1.63 -16.97
C ASN A 37 13.45 2.81 -16.09
N PRO A 38 13.83 2.85 -14.81
CA PRO A 38 13.38 3.87 -13.87
C PRO A 38 13.86 5.27 -14.30
N THR A 39 13.02 6.26 -14.07
CA THR A 39 13.31 7.68 -14.32
C THR A 39 13.12 8.50 -13.03
N GLU A 40 13.53 9.75 -13.05
CA GLU A 40 13.18 10.70 -11.98
C GLU A 40 11.68 10.98 -11.95
N ASP A 41 11.18 11.45 -10.81
CA ASP A 41 9.79 11.81 -10.57
C ASP A 41 8.78 10.67 -10.79
N MET A 42 9.21 9.41 -10.59
CA MET A 42 8.29 8.27 -10.63
C MET A 42 7.44 8.18 -9.35
N PRO A 43 6.22 7.61 -9.45
CA PRO A 43 5.38 7.41 -8.27
C PRO A 43 5.92 6.32 -7.33
N LEU A 44 5.46 6.37 -6.09
CA LEU A 44 5.70 5.36 -5.06
C LEU A 44 4.39 4.72 -4.62
N ILE A 45 4.38 3.40 -4.51
CA ILE A 45 3.31 2.64 -3.85
C ILE A 45 3.87 2.09 -2.54
N VAL A 46 3.14 2.32 -1.45
CA VAL A 46 3.39 1.71 -0.15
C VAL A 46 2.31 0.66 0.09
N TYR A 47 2.72 -0.60 0.28
CA TYR A 47 1.79 -1.69 0.54
C TYR A 47 1.92 -2.19 1.98
N LEU A 48 0.81 -2.29 2.69
CA LEU A 48 0.71 -2.83 4.05
C LEU A 48 0.03 -4.20 4.01
N HIS A 49 0.74 -5.22 4.44
CA HIS A 49 0.25 -6.61 4.44
C HIS A 49 -0.75 -6.90 5.55
N GLY A 50 -1.41 -8.05 5.48
CA GLY A 50 -2.36 -8.54 6.47
C GLY A 50 -1.72 -9.17 7.71
N GLY A 51 -2.54 -9.82 8.54
CA GLY A 51 -2.08 -10.39 9.82
C GLY A 51 -1.21 -11.63 9.66
N SER A 52 -1.40 -12.41 8.61
CA SER A 52 -0.68 -13.67 8.36
C SER A 52 0.78 -13.48 7.97
N GLU A 53 1.12 -12.32 7.41
CA GLU A 53 2.47 -11.99 6.91
C GLU A 53 3.32 -11.26 7.97
N LYS A 54 2.71 -10.95 9.12
CA LYS A 54 3.40 -10.37 10.26
C LYS A 54 4.48 -11.32 10.78
N GLY A 55 5.69 -10.81 11.01
CA GLY A 55 6.79 -11.65 11.46
C GLY A 55 8.15 -11.01 11.32
N ASP A 56 9.20 -11.85 11.42
CA ASP A 56 10.60 -11.45 11.31
C ASP A 56 11.29 -12.23 10.17
N ASP A 57 10.51 -12.86 9.31
CA ASP A 57 10.93 -13.52 8.08
C ASP A 57 10.21 -12.85 6.91
N LEU A 58 10.96 -12.07 6.13
CA LEU A 58 10.43 -11.26 5.04
C LEU A 58 9.76 -12.09 3.94
N GLU A 59 10.14 -13.37 3.78
CA GLU A 59 9.54 -14.28 2.79
C GLU A 59 8.04 -14.53 3.06
N LEU A 60 7.58 -14.41 4.30
CA LEU A 60 6.16 -14.53 4.64
C LEU A 60 5.29 -13.53 3.87
N VAL A 61 5.84 -12.36 3.56
CA VAL A 61 5.11 -11.28 2.88
C VAL A 61 4.76 -11.64 1.44
N THR A 62 5.58 -12.44 0.78
CA THR A 62 5.38 -12.88 -0.61
C THR A 62 4.83 -14.31 -0.72
N ALA A 63 4.74 -15.03 0.38
CA ALA A 63 4.17 -16.37 0.41
C ALA A 63 2.63 -16.40 0.36
N ALA A 64 1.98 -15.32 0.81
CA ALA A 64 0.52 -15.19 0.81
C ALA A 64 0.01 -14.72 -0.56
N ASP A 65 -1.18 -15.22 -0.96
CA ASP A 65 -1.87 -14.76 -2.17
C ASP A 65 -2.27 -13.29 -2.00
N GLY A 66 -1.67 -12.41 -2.79
CA GLY A 66 -1.87 -10.97 -2.67
C GLY A 66 -0.88 -10.15 -3.49
N PHE A 67 -1.02 -8.85 -3.41
CA PHE A 67 -0.24 -7.89 -4.21
C PHE A 67 1.28 -8.14 -4.22
N PRO A 68 1.96 -8.43 -3.08
CA PRO A 68 3.39 -8.71 -3.09
C PRO A 68 3.77 -9.92 -3.93
N GLN A 69 3.00 -11.01 -3.83
CA GLN A 69 3.21 -12.22 -4.62
C GLN A 69 2.98 -11.96 -6.11
N TYR A 70 1.90 -11.26 -6.46
CA TYR A 70 1.57 -10.93 -7.86
C TYR A 70 2.67 -10.06 -8.49
N LEU A 71 3.20 -9.10 -7.72
CA LEU A 71 4.30 -8.24 -8.15
C LEU A 71 5.58 -9.05 -8.35
N GLN A 72 5.95 -9.90 -7.40
CA GLN A 72 7.15 -10.75 -7.46
C GLN A 72 7.08 -11.74 -8.64
N ASN A 73 5.92 -12.30 -8.92
CA ASN A 73 5.70 -13.25 -10.02
C ASN A 73 5.54 -12.57 -11.39
N GLY A 74 5.50 -11.24 -11.46
CA GLY A 74 5.26 -10.50 -12.70
C GLY A 74 3.82 -10.57 -13.22
N GLU A 75 2.86 -10.99 -12.40
CA GLU A 75 1.45 -11.12 -12.78
C GLU A 75 0.80 -9.76 -13.05
N LEU A 76 1.32 -8.68 -12.46
CA LEU A 76 0.84 -7.31 -12.63
C LEU A 76 1.40 -6.61 -13.87
N GLY A 77 2.24 -7.29 -14.66
CA GLY A 77 2.91 -6.70 -15.82
C GLY A 77 3.97 -5.66 -15.44
N ASP A 78 4.17 -4.66 -16.29
CA ASP A 78 5.15 -3.59 -16.07
C ASP A 78 4.56 -2.51 -15.14
N VAL A 79 4.76 -2.66 -13.85
CA VAL A 79 4.35 -1.67 -12.84
C VAL A 79 5.27 -0.46 -12.91
N ARG A 80 4.75 0.68 -13.38
CA ARG A 80 5.49 1.94 -13.59
C ARG A 80 5.57 2.79 -12.32
N SER A 81 5.90 2.14 -11.19
CA SER A 81 6.06 2.77 -9.87
C SER A 81 7.14 2.05 -9.10
N TYR A 82 7.85 2.75 -8.24
CA TYR A 82 8.55 2.07 -7.14
C TYR A 82 7.51 1.51 -6.17
N VAL A 83 7.83 0.38 -5.55
CA VAL A 83 6.95 -0.20 -4.50
C VAL A 83 7.78 -0.55 -3.28
N ILE A 84 7.35 -0.11 -2.11
CA ILE A 84 7.90 -0.56 -0.82
C ILE A 84 6.85 -1.36 -0.07
N ILE A 85 7.28 -2.49 0.46
CA ILE A 85 6.43 -3.44 1.18
C ILE A 85 7.12 -3.78 2.50
N PRO A 86 6.96 -2.95 3.55
CA PRO A 86 7.53 -3.23 4.87
C PRO A 86 6.88 -4.47 5.47
N GLN A 87 7.63 -5.19 6.32
CA GLN A 87 7.08 -6.24 7.17
C GLN A 87 6.82 -5.68 8.56
N LEU A 88 5.61 -5.85 9.09
CA LEU A 88 5.28 -5.57 10.47
C LEU A 88 5.94 -6.62 11.36
N PRO A 89 6.90 -6.26 12.23
CA PRO A 89 7.59 -7.22 13.08
C PRO A 89 6.67 -7.96 14.04
N SER A 90 7.08 -9.15 14.46
CA SER A 90 6.33 -9.98 15.40
C SER A 90 6.06 -9.30 16.75
N SER A 91 6.95 -8.42 17.20
CA SER A 91 6.84 -7.64 18.43
C SER A 91 5.78 -6.54 18.38
N GLU A 92 5.43 -6.06 17.20
CA GLU A 92 4.52 -4.93 17.02
C GLU A 92 3.07 -5.39 16.93
N LYS A 93 2.12 -4.53 17.32
CA LYS A 93 0.70 -4.91 17.37
C LYS A 93 -0.06 -4.55 16.11
N SER A 94 0.26 -3.41 15.52
CA SER A 94 -0.47 -2.84 14.40
C SER A 94 0.43 -1.89 13.61
N TRP A 95 -0.01 -1.51 12.42
CA TRP A 95 0.70 -0.56 11.58
C TRP A 95 0.84 0.84 12.21
N GLU A 96 -0.12 1.25 13.05
CA GLU A 96 -0.03 2.52 13.75
C GLU A 96 1.14 2.57 14.73
N SER A 97 1.51 1.42 15.32
CA SER A 97 2.61 1.37 16.30
C SER A 97 3.98 1.67 15.68
N ILE A 98 4.11 1.54 14.34
CA ILE A 98 5.35 1.82 13.60
C ILE A 98 5.18 2.92 12.54
N SER A 99 4.18 3.77 12.69
CA SER A 99 3.83 4.78 11.70
C SER A 99 4.97 5.74 11.34
N ASP A 100 5.76 6.18 12.32
CA ASP A 100 6.90 7.06 12.09
C ASP A 100 8.02 6.32 11.33
N ALA A 101 8.24 5.02 11.63
CA ALA A 101 9.21 4.20 10.89
C ALA A 101 8.79 4.02 9.42
N ILE A 102 7.48 3.89 9.13
CA ILE A 102 6.96 3.88 7.76
C ILE A 102 7.24 5.23 7.07
N CYS A 103 7.04 6.36 7.75
CA CYS A 103 7.36 7.67 7.19
C CYS A 103 8.86 7.83 6.91
N GLU A 104 9.74 7.40 7.81
CA GLU A 104 11.19 7.41 7.57
C GLU A 104 11.59 6.54 6.36
N LEU A 105 10.95 5.37 6.20
CA LEU A 105 11.17 4.51 5.02
C LEU A 105 10.71 5.21 3.73
N ILE A 106 9.55 5.85 3.74
CA ILE A 106 9.04 6.62 2.59
C ILE A 106 10.01 7.74 2.24
N ASP A 107 10.44 8.54 3.24
CA ASP A 107 11.34 9.66 3.03
C ASP A 107 12.69 9.23 2.47
N THR A 108 13.30 8.19 3.04
CA THR A 108 14.57 7.63 2.56
C THR A 108 14.45 7.09 1.14
N THR A 109 13.35 6.41 0.83
CA THR A 109 13.09 5.89 -0.53
C THR A 109 12.93 7.04 -1.52
N ALA A 110 12.15 8.06 -1.15
CA ALA A 110 11.89 9.22 -2.00
C ALA A 110 13.16 10.02 -2.32
N GLU A 111 14.06 10.16 -1.35
CA GLU A 111 15.35 10.81 -1.55
C GLU A 111 16.30 9.97 -2.40
N THR A 112 16.36 8.65 -2.15
CA THR A 112 17.28 7.75 -2.83
C THR A 112 16.96 7.58 -4.31
N TYR A 113 15.68 7.55 -4.65
CA TYR A 113 15.19 7.23 -6.00
C TYR A 113 14.52 8.41 -6.71
N ALA A 114 14.65 9.62 -6.18
CA ALA A 114 14.05 10.85 -6.73
C ALA A 114 12.54 10.67 -7.03
N ILE A 115 11.77 10.17 -6.03
CA ILE A 115 10.33 9.91 -6.14
C ILE A 115 9.56 11.24 -6.19
N ASP A 116 8.51 11.30 -7.00
CA ASP A 116 7.52 12.37 -6.93
C ASP A 116 6.73 12.28 -5.61
N ARG A 117 7.08 13.14 -4.65
CA ARG A 117 6.44 13.20 -3.34
C ARG A 117 4.95 13.57 -3.38
N ASN A 118 4.46 14.12 -4.51
CA ASN A 118 3.03 14.39 -4.72
C ASN A 118 2.28 13.19 -5.28
N ASN A 119 2.97 12.08 -5.52
CA ASN A 119 2.40 10.89 -6.15
C ASN A 119 2.74 9.60 -5.36
N ILE A 120 2.55 9.67 -4.04
CA ILE A 120 2.70 8.53 -3.14
C ILE A 120 1.32 7.93 -2.90
N SER A 121 1.15 6.65 -3.19
CA SER A 121 -0.08 5.90 -2.96
C SER A 121 0.09 4.91 -1.81
N LEU A 122 -0.95 4.72 -1.02
CA LEU A 122 -0.98 3.77 0.11
C LEU A 122 -2.08 2.75 -0.11
N THR A 123 -1.74 1.47 -0.06
CA THR A 123 -2.71 0.37 -0.17
C THR A 123 -2.36 -0.76 0.78
N GLY A 124 -3.28 -1.69 0.99
CA GLY A 124 -3.06 -2.83 1.88
C GLY A 124 -4.34 -3.60 2.15
N HIS A 125 -4.19 -4.85 2.60
CA HIS A 125 -5.28 -5.77 2.80
C HIS A 125 -5.46 -6.14 4.28
N SER A 126 -6.71 -6.33 4.73
CA SER A 126 -7.03 -6.83 6.07
C SER A 126 -6.49 -5.91 7.18
N MET A 127 -5.60 -6.41 8.04
CA MET A 127 -4.86 -5.58 9.00
C MET A 127 -4.11 -4.44 8.29
N GLY A 128 -3.56 -4.67 7.09
CA GLY A 128 -2.96 -3.64 6.25
C GLY A 128 -3.99 -2.63 5.74
N GLY A 129 -5.17 -3.08 5.34
CA GLY A 129 -6.28 -2.19 4.96
C GLY A 129 -6.74 -1.28 6.11
N THR A 130 -6.76 -1.82 7.33
CA THR A 130 -6.98 -1.02 8.56
C THR A 130 -5.83 -0.02 8.76
N GLY A 131 -4.57 -0.45 8.57
CA GLY A 131 -3.40 0.41 8.62
C GLY A 131 -3.47 1.56 7.61
N VAL A 132 -3.95 1.30 6.38
CA VAL A 132 -4.17 2.33 5.36
C VAL A 132 -5.10 3.43 5.86
N TRP A 133 -6.25 3.08 6.42
CA TRP A 133 -7.18 4.04 6.99
C TRP A 133 -6.54 4.89 8.10
N HIS A 134 -5.82 4.23 9.02
CA HIS A 134 -5.20 4.90 10.16
C HIS A 134 -4.05 5.81 9.74
N LEU A 135 -3.12 5.33 8.92
CA LEU A 135 -1.99 6.14 8.44
C LEU A 135 -2.48 7.36 7.63
N ALA A 136 -3.51 7.20 6.80
CA ALA A 136 -4.10 8.32 6.09
C ALA A 136 -4.71 9.37 7.03
N CYS A 137 -5.27 8.95 8.17
CA CYS A 137 -5.74 9.88 9.20
C CYS A 137 -4.59 10.55 9.98
N MET A 138 -3.49 9.84 10.20
CA MET A 138 -2.32 10.39 10.90
C MET A 138 -1.54 11.36 10.02
N TYR A 139 -1.44 11.08 8.73
CA TYR A 139 -0.67 11.84 7.75
C TYR A 139 -1.54 12.25 6.54
N PRO A 140 -2.54 13.13 6.73
CA PRO A 140 -3.60 13.38 5.74
C PRO A 140 -3.12 14.07 4.44
N THR A 141 -1.88 14.53 4.39
CA THR A 141 -1.28 15.18 3.21
C THR A 141 -0.14 14.37 2.59
N LEU A 142 0.21 13.22 3.19
CA LEU A 142 1.34 12.42 2.71
C LEU A 142 0.98 11.60 1.48
N PHE A 143 -0.25 11.09 1.41
CA PHE A 143 -0.68 10.17 0.38
C PHE A 143 -1.61 10.86 -0.62
N ALA A 144 -1.25 10.82 -1.90
CA ALA A 144 -2.08 11.32 -2.98
C ALA A 144 -3.33 10.45 -3.20
N ARG A 145 -3.18 9.14 -2.99
CA ARG A 145 -4.26 8.14 -3.14
C ARG A 145 -4.15 7.10 -2.05
N ILE A 146 -5.30 6.65 -1.55
CA ILE A 146 -5.37 5.54 -0.61
C ILE A 146 -6.38 4.50 -1.09
N ALA A 147 -5.99 3.23 -1.01
CA ALA A 147 -6.80 2.09 -1.44
C ALA A 147 -6.82 1.01 -0.35
N PRO A 148 -7.67 1.13 0.68
CA PRO A 148 -7.83 0.12 1.71
C PRO A 148 -8.67 -1.05 1.21
N LEU A 149 -8.15 -2.29 1.35
CA LEU A 149 -8.85 -3.53 1.03
C LEU A 149 -9.25 -4.26 2.32
N SER A 150 -10.54 -4.58 2.47
CA SER A 150 -11.08 -5.34 3.61
C SER A 150 -10.53 -4.85 4.96
N GLY A 151 -10.43 -3.53 5.13
CA GLY A 151 -9.98 -2.87 6.35
C GLY A 151 -11.12 -2.17 7.06
N SER A 152 -10.91 -1.72 8.29
CA SER A 152 -11.92 -1.00 9.06
C SER A 152 -11.35 0.17 9.83
N ILE A 153 -12.16 1.23 9.97
CA ILE A 153 -11.87 2.37 10.83
C ILE A 153 -13.16 2.89 11.47
N ARG A 154 -13.06 3.52 12.62
CA ARG A 154 -14.21 4.20 13.24
C ARG A 154 -14.59 5.44 12.43
N CYS A 155 -15.85 5.50 12.00
CA CYS A 155 -16.42 6.68 11.36
C CYS A 155 -16.80 7.71 12.44
N THR A 156 -15.87 8.64 12.70
CA THR A 156 -16.07 9.76 13.64
C THR A 156 -15.97 11.11 12.90
N PRO A 157 -16.52 12.21 13.45
CA PRO A 157 -16.32 13.54 12.85
C PRO A 157 -14.86 13.92 12.64
N GLU A 158 -13.97 13.47 13.54
CA GLU A 158 -12.53 13.68 13.41
C GLU A 158 -11.96 12.90 12.20
N THR A 159 -12.29 11.62 12.08
CA THR A 159 -11.87 10.78 10.95
C THR A 159 -12.32 11.40 9.62
N LEU A 160 -13.60 11.80 9.52
CA LEU A 160 -14.14 12.43 8.31
C LEU A 160 -13.43 13.75 7.99
N SER A 161 -13.14 14.57 9.01
CA SER A 161 -12.41 15.83 8.83
C SER A 161 -11.01 15.62 8.24
N LYS A 162 -10.31 14.56 8.66
CA LYS A 162 -8.97 14.22 8.17
C LYS A 162 -8.97 13.66 6.77
N LEU A 163 -9.96 12.85 6.43
CA LEU A 163 -10.00 12.09 5.17
C LEU A 163 -10.79 12.78 4.05
N LYS A 164 -11.55 13.83 4.32
CA LYS A 164 -12.47 14.45 3.33
C LYS A 164 -11.82 14.92 2.02
N ASN A 165 -10.52 15.25 2.04
CA ASN A 165 -9.78 15.72 0.88
C ASN A 165 -8.85 14.65 0.28
N ALA A 166 -8.85 13.43 0.84
CA ALA A 166 -8.05 12.33 0.32
C ALA A 166 -8.78 11.67 -0.86
N HIS A 167 -8.02 11.26 -1.88
CA HIS A 167 -8.56 10.39 -2.93
C HIS A 167 -8.60 8.94 -2.44
N ILE A 168 -9.80 8.43 -2.24
CA ILE A 168 -10.04 7.14 -1.58
C ILE A 168 -10.79 6.23 -2.52
N TRP A 169 -10.27 5.02 -2.72
CA TRP A 169 -11.01 3.94 -3.34
C TRP A 169 -10.91 2.67 -2.49
N ALA A 170 -11.94 2.40 -1.70
CA ALA A 170 -12.00 1.22 -0.85
C ALA A 170 -12.52 -0.01 -1.61
N PHE A 171 -12.04 -1.19 -1.22
CA PHE A 171 -12.46 -2.46 -1.81
C PHE A 171 -12.85 -3.44 -0.71
N VAL A 172 -14.02 -4.09 -0.86
CA VAL A 172 -14.53 -5.07 0.11
C VAL A 172 -15.26 -6.19 -0.60
N GLY A 173 -15.34 -7.36 0.03
CA GLY A 173 -16.15 -8.48 -0.43
C GLY A 173 -17.48 -8.53 0.31
N SER A 174 -18.61 -8.78 -0.39
CA SER A 174 -19.92 -8.84 0.24
C SER A 174 -20.08 -10.05 1.17
N ALA A 175 -19.30 -11.12 0.98
CA ALA A 175 -19.27 -12.31 1.82
C ALA A 175 -18.09 -12.34 2.82
N ASP A 176 -17.42 -11.19 3.06
CA ASP A 176 -16.32 -11.08 4.02
C ASP A 176 -16.85 -11.28 5.46
N SER A 177 -16.52 -12.43 6.05
CA SER A 177 -16.92 -12.81 7.41
C SER A 177 -15.86 -12.45 8.48
N ILE A 178 -14.72 -11.90 8.08
CA ILE A 178 -13.59 -11.52 8.97
C ILE A 178 -13.63 -10.03 9.28
N VAL A 179 -13.73 -9.20 8.23
CA VAL A 179 -13.87 -7.75 8.37
C VAL A 179 -15.17 -7.33 7.68
N ALA A 180 -16.16 -6.99 8.48
CA ALA A 180 -17.50 -6.63 7.99
C ALA A 180 -17.42 -5.48 6.96
N PRO A 181 -17.91 -5.67 5.72
CA PRO A 181 -17.82 -4.66 4.66
C PRO A 181 -18.51 -3.35 5.01
N GLU A 182 -19.56 -3.42 5.84
CA GLU A 182 -20.34 -2.26 6.30
C GLU A 182 -19.49 -1.20 7.01
N ALA A 183 -18.34 -1.58 7.57
CA ALA A 183 -17.44 -0.62 8.21
C ALA A 183 -16.84 0.35 7.18
N SER A 184 -16.35 -0.16 6.05
CA SER A 184 -15.86 0.66 4.93
C SER A 184 -16.98 1.35 4.18
N GLU A 185 -18.10 0.69 3.95
CA GLU A 185 -19.28 1.29 3.30
C GLU A 185 -19.78 2.52 4.07
N LYS A 186 -19.89 2.40 5.39
CA LYS A 186 -20.35 3.50 6.25
C LYS A 186 -19.44 4.72 6.20
N ILE A 187 -18.11 4.52 6.24
CA ILE A 187 -17.18 5.67 6.20
C ILE A 187 -17.15 6.30 4.82
N VAL A 188 -17.15 5.51 3.74
CA VAL A 188 -17.18 6.05 2.38
C VAL A 188 -18.49 6.80 2.12
N ALA A 189 -19.64 6.29 2.55
CA ALA A 189 -20.93 6.98 2.44
C ALA A 189 -20.91 8.32 3.20
N ALA A 190 -20.35 8.34 4.39
CA ALA A 190 -20.24 9.56 5.18
C ALA A 190 -19.28 10.60 4.56
N LEU A 191 -18.17 10.14 3.96
CA LEU A 191 -17.24 10.98 3.22
C LEU A 191 -17.88 11.58 1.97
N LYS A 192 -18.62 10.80 1.19
CA LYS A 192 -19.40 11.28 0.03
C LYS A 192 -20.41 12.35 0.45
N ASN A 193 -21.13 12.12 1.54
CA ASN A 193 -22.09 13.10 2.08
C ASN A 193 -21.39 14.41 2.54
N ALA A 194 -20.11 14.34 2.90
CA ALA A 194 -19.29 15.50 3.24
C ALA A 194 -18.63 16.17 2.01
N GLY A 195 -18.94 15.71 0.80
CA GLY A 195 -18.42 16.26 -0.46
C GLY A 195 -17.07 15.69 -0.92
N SER A 196 -16.62 14.57 -0.35
CA SER A 196 -15.42 13.85 -0.81
C SER A 196 -15.70 13.07 -2.10
N ASP A 197 -14.68 12.85 -2.90
CA ASP A 197 -14.69 11.98 -4.09
C ASP A 197 -14.41 10.50 -3.76
N ALA A 198 -14.49 10.12 -2.48
CA ALA A 198 -14.26 8.76 -2.02
C ALA A 198 -15.16 7.74 -2.74
N GLU A 199 -14.59 6.61 -3.13
CA GLU A 199 -15.27 5.51 -3.81
C GLU A 199 -15.15 4.20 -3.04
N ILE A 200 -16.06 3.27 -3.29
CA ILE A 200 -16.01 1.90 -2.81
C ILE A 200 -16.49 0.93 -3.88
N THR A 201 -15.75 -0.15 -4.06
CA THR A 201 -16.15 -1.31 -4.84
C THR A 201 -16.49 -2.45 -3.88
N VAL A 202 -17.70 -2.96 -3.99
CA VAL A 202 -18.15 -4.16 -3.27
C VAL A 202 -18.14 -5.31 -4.28
N PHE A 203 -17.27 -6.28 -4.10
CA PHE A 203 -17.24 -7.48 -4.93
C PHE A 203 -18.31 -8.46 -4.43
N ASP A 204 -19.25 -8.78 -5.32
CA ASP A 204 -20.34 -9.68 -4.98
C ASP A 204 -19.84 -11.11 -4.71
N GLU A 205 -20.38 -11.75 -3.67
CA GLU A 205 -20.01 -13.09 -3.21
C GLU A 205 -18.51 -13.30 -2.87
N ALA A 206 -17.69 -12.25 -2.93
CA ALA A 206 -16.27 -12.35 -2.57
C ALA A 206 -16.10 -12.41 -1.05
N ASP A 207 -15.27 -13.36 -0.61
CA ASP A 207 -14.82 -13.47 0.78
C ASP A 207 -13.58 -12.60 1.06
N HIS A 208 -13.12 -12.61 2.29
CA HIS A 208 -11.96 -11.83 2.75
C HIS A 208 -10.69 -12.04 1.91
N PHE A 209 -10.43 -13.27 1.51
CA PHE A 209 -9.18 -13.65 0.83
C PHE A 209 -9.26 -13.49 -0.69
N SER A 210 -10.46 -13.37 -1.25
CA SER A 210 -10.69 -13.17 -2.68
C SER A 210 -10.50 -11.71 -3.11
N VAL A 211 -10.69 -10.75 -2.19
CA VAL A 211 -10.65 -9.32 -2.50
C VAL A 211 -9.33 -8.86 -3.13
N PRO A 212 -8.13 -9.27 -2.67
CA PRO A 212 -6.88 -8.86 -3.31
C PRO A 212 -6.78 -9.26 -4.78
N ARG A 213 -7.20 -10.48 -5.13
CA ARG A 213 -7.17 -10.98 -6.52
C ARG A 213 -8.14 -10.24 -7.45
N LEU A 214 -9.20 -9.69 -6.90
CA LEU A 214 -10.20 -8.95 -7.66
C LEU A 214 -9.87 -7.44 -7.77
N ALA A 215 -9.08 -6.92 -6.84
CA ALA A 215 -8.74 -5.50 -6.77
C ALA A 215 -7.43 -5.15 -7.49
N TYR A 216 -6.44 -6.06 -7.48
CA TYR A 216 -5.15 -5.89 -8.10
C TYR A 216 -5.04 -6.69 -9.42
#